data_80ed582489135ac153bcf032b9087a8c
#
_entry.id   80ed582489135ac153bcf032b9087a8c
#
_cell.length_a   1.000
_cell.length_b   1.000
_cell.length_c   1.000
_cell.angle_alpha   90.00
_cell.angle_beta   90.00
_cell.angle_gamma   90.00
#
_symmetry.space_group_name_H-M   'P 1'
#
loop_
_entity.id
_entity.type
_entity.pdbx_description
1 polymer ?
#
loop_
_entity_poly.entity_id
_entity_poly.type
_entity_poly.pdbx_seq_one_letter_code
_entity_poly.pdbx_strand_id
1 'polypeptide(L)'
;MAEIDFISLVHKSTKRDYLARVNEIDKAVVAEKAIQYGVDYWDGDRLTGYGGYRYDGRWRKVADAMVARYGIKPGDRILDVGAGKGFLLHDFTEAVPGVEVVGIDISEYAVREAKVEVRDKLQVGNARKLPFPDDSFDFVVSINALHNLYLPDLFGAVQEIDRVCRTGKSHITVEAYRNEREKVNLMYWQLTCRAFHTPEEWQWLFSQCRYRGDWGFIFFE
;
A
#
# COMPACT_ATOMS: atom_id res chain seq x y z
N MET A 1 -7.78 -14.18 -10.27
CA MET A 1 -7.01 -12.96 -10.63
C MET A 1 -7.94 -12.01 -11.36
N ALA A 2 -8.21 -10.85 -10.78
CA ALA A 2 -9.05 -9.82 -11.36
C ALA A 2 -8.52 -8.43 -10.95
N GLU A 3 -8.80 -7.43 -11.78
CA GLU A 3 -8.65 -6.03 -11.40
C GLU A 3 -9.85 -5.61 -10.54
N ILE A 4 -9.59 -5.07 -9.35
CA ILE A 4 -10.62 -4.66 -8.40
C ILE A 4 -10.22 -3.32 -7.79
N ASP A 5 -11.09 -2.34 -7.92
CA ASP A 5 -10.88 -1.02 -7.32
C ASP A 5 -11.54 -0.94 -5.94
N PHE A 6 -10.74 -1.02 -4.89
CA PHE A 6 -11.18 -0.71 -3.52
C PHE A 6 -10.89 0.74 -3.12
N ILE A 7 -9.99 1.42 -3.87
CA ILE A 7 -9.51 2.74 -3.46
C ILE A 7 -10.48 3.86 -3.79
N SER A 8 -11.29 3.73 -4.82
CA SER A 8 -12.37 4.70 -5.12
C SER A 8 -13.38 4.85 -3.98
N LEU A 9 -13.47 3.88 -3.07
CA LEU A 9 -14.29 3.97 -1.86
C LEU A 9 -13.82 5.06 -0.89
N VAL A 10 -12.53 5.42 -0.93
CA VAL A 10 -11.89 6.36 0.01
C VAL A 10 -11.17 7.51 -0.67
N HIS A 11 -10.76 7.33 -1.92
CA HIS A 11 -10.14 8.34 -2.75
C HIS A 11 -11.14 8.89 -3.76
N LYS A 12 -11.65 10.08 -3.49
CA LYS A 12 -12.35 10.86 -4.54
C LYS A 12 -11.30 11.61 -5.34
N SER A 13 -11.45 11.67 -6.67
CA SER A 13 -10.58 12.47 -7.52
C SER A 13 -10.56 13.92 -7.01
N THR A 14 -9.40 14.37 -6.55
CA THR A 14 -9.22 15.77 -6.16
C THR A 14 -8.63 16.52 -7.34
N LYS A 15 -9.23 17.62 -7.72
CA LYS A 15 -8.58 18.54 -8.67
C LYS A 15 -7.31 19.08 -8.00
N ARG A 16 -6.16 18.65 -8.49
CA ARG A 16 -4.85 19.06 -7.96
C ARG A 16 -4.12 19.89 -9.00
N ASP A 17 -3.47 20.94 -8.57
CA ASP A 17 -2.51 21.64 -9.39
C ASP A 17 -1.14 20.92 -9.24
N TYR A 18 -0.90 19.94 -10.11
CA TYR A 18 0.34 19.17 -10.07
C TYR A 18 1.56 19.99 -10.44
N LEU A 19 1.39 21.00 -11.32
CA LEU A 19 2.48 21.84 -11.77
C LEU A 19 2.90 22.85 -10.69
N ALA A 20 1.95 23.45 -9.98
CA ALA A 20 2.25 24.35 -8.88
C ALA A 20 3.15 23.67 -7.85
N ARG A 21 2.87 22.42 -7.51
CA ARG A 21 3.65 21.63 -6.55
C ARG A 21 5.15 21.54 -6.89
N VAL A 22 5.51 21.35 -8.16
CA VAL A 22 6.92 21.22 -8.56
C VAL A 22 7.62 22.57 -8.76
N ASN A 23 6.85 23.65 -8.89
CA ASN A 23 7.37 25.02 -9.00
C ASN A 23 7.66 25.67 -7.64
N GLU A 24 7.03 25.18 -6.57
CA GLU A 24 7.16 25.76 -5.23
C GLU A 24 8.47 25.32 -4.54
N ILE A 25 8.92 24.11 -4.78
CA ILE A 25 10.06 23.50 -4.07
C ILE A 25 10.88 22.61 -5.01
N ASP A 26 12.19 22.60 -4.81
CA ASP A 26 13.05 21.58 -5.44
C ASP A 26 12.61 20.17 -5.04
N LYS A 27 12.02 19.49 -6.00
CA LYS A 27 11.46 18.15 -5.80
C LYS A 27 12.50 17.11 -5.37
N ALA A 28 13.76 17.25 -5.79
CA ALA A 28 14.82 16.32 -5.42
C ALA A 28 15.10 16.41 -3.91
N VAL A 29 15.21 17.63 -3.38
CA VAL A 29 15.44 17.88 -1.94
C VAL A 29 14.29 17.33 -1.09
N VAL A 30 13.06 17.52 -1.56
CA VAL A 30 11.87 17.00 -0.85
C VAL A 30 11.81 15.47 -0.90
N ALA A 31 12.14 14.87 -2.05
CA ALA A 31 12.16 13.42 -2.23
C ALA A 31 13.20 12.75 -1.33
N GLU A 32 14.39 13.35 -1.14
CA GLU A 32 15.43 12.84 -0.23
C GLU A 32 14.93 12.71 1.22
N LYS A 33 14.07 13.63 1.65
CA LYS A 33 13.41 13.54 2.97
C LYS A 33 12.31 12.48 2.97
N ALA A 34 11.48 12.48 1.93
CA ALA A 34 10.32 11.58 1.84
C ALA A 34 10.72 10.10 1.84
N ILE A 35 11.80 9.73 1.13
CA ILE A 35 12.29 8.33 1.05
C ILE A 35 12.83 7.77 2.37
N GLN A 36 13.03 8.60 3.38
CA GLN A 36 13.38 8.15 4.74
C GLN A 36 12.17 7.56 5.47
N TYR A 37 10.96 7.78 4.98
CA TYR A 37 9.70 7.34 5.60
C TYR A 37 9.62 7.70 7.10
N GLY A 38 10.27 8.80 7.50
CA GLY A 38 10.28 9.33 8.87
C GLY A 38 9.10 10.25 9.16
N VAL A 39 9.24 11.06 10.22
CA VAL A 39 8.23 12.05 10.63
C VAL A 39 7.84 13.00 9.50
N ASP A 40 8.81 13.46 8.70
CA ASP A 40 8.56 14.38 7.60
C ASP A 40 7.59 13.81 6.57
N TYR A 41 7.69 12.49 6.28
CA TYR A 41 6.81 11.81 5.34
C TYR A 41 5.39 11.60 5.90
N TRP A 42 5.27 11.18 7.16
CA TRP A 42 3.98 10.81 7.74
C TRP A 42 3.22 12.00 8.33
N ASP A 43 3.88 12.78 9.19
CA ASP A 43 3.25 13.81 10.00
C ASP A 43 3.84 15.21 9.80
N GLY A 44 4.83 15.36 8.92
CA GLY A 44 5.44 16.63 8.56
C GLY A 44 4.58 17.45 7.60
N ASP A 45 5.23 18.29 6.81
CA ASP A 45 4.58 19.14 5.82
C ASP A 45 3.95 18.31 4.68
N ARG A 46 2.85 18.81 4.12
CA ARG A 46 2.18 18.19 2.97
C ARG A 46 3.09 18.11 1.73
N LEU A 47 4.10 18.94 1.65
CA LEU A 47 5.07 18.91 0.56
C LEU A 47 6.01 17.69 0.64
N THR A 48 6.29 17.21 1.85
CA THR A 48 7.18 16.05 2.08
C THR A 48 6.48 14.70 2.13
N GLY A 49 5.13 14.70 2.21
CA GLY A 49 4.39 13.45 2.31
C GLY A 49 2.90 13.63 2.56
N TYR A 50 2.39 12.94 3.58
CA TYR A 50 0.96 12.90 3.91
C TYR A 50 0.44 14.21 4.54
N GLY A 51 1.29 15.02 5.19
CA GLY A 51 0.86 16.22 5.89
C GLY A 51 0.03 15.93 7.14
N GLY A 52 0.36 14.86 7.85
CA GLY A 52 -0.36 14.35 9.01
C GLY A 52 -1.25 13.16 8.64
N TYR A 53 -0.69 11.96 8.75
CA TYR A 53 -1.42 10.72 8.50
C TYR A 53 -2.11 10.25 9.77
N ARG A 54 -3.39 10.66 9.90
CA ARG A 54 -4.21 10.39 11.09
C ARG A 54 -5.38 9.50 10.76
N TYR A 55 -5.77 8.65 11.72
CA TYR A 55 -6.94 7.80 11.60
C TYR A 55 -8.23 8.63 11.58
N ASP A 56 -9.07 8.39 10.59
CA ASP A 56 -10.37 9.06 10.41
C ASP A 56 -11.50 8.08 10.04
N GLY A 57 -11.26 6.77 10.15
CA GLY A 57 -12.24 5.72 9.87
C GLY A 57 -12.51 5.45 8.39
N ARG A 58 -11.83 6.13 7.48
CA ARG A 58 -12.09 5.96 6.02
C ARG A 58 -11.82 4.55 5.52
N TRP A 59 -10.82 3.86 6.08
CA TRP A 59 -10.41 2.53 5.66
C TRP A 59 -11.44 1.45 5.97
N ARG A 60 -12.42 1.73 6.87
CA ARG A 60 -13.49 0.80 7.21
C ARG A 60 -14.26 0.33 5.97
N LYS A 61 -14.54 1.20 5.02
CA LYS A 61 -15.24 0.83 3.78
C LYS A 61 -14.42 -0.14 2.92
N VAL A 62 -13.10 0.06 2.89
CA VAL A 62 -12.17 -0.84 2.20
C VAL A 62 -12.12 -2.20 2.89
N ALA A 63 -11.98 -2.22 4.22
CA ALA A 63 -11.98 -3.45 5.01
C ALA A 63 -13.27 -4.25 4.80
N ASP A 64 -14.45 -3.61 4.92
CA ASP A 64 -15.75 -4.25 4.71
C ASP A 64 -15.88 -4.85 3.29
N ALA A 65 -15.44 -4.11 2.26
CA ALA A 65 -15.47 -4.58 0.88
C ALA A 65 -14.53 -5.76 0.64
N MET A 66 -13.32 -5.74 1.22
CA MET A 66 -12.36 -6.84 1.15
C MET A 66 -12.86 -8.07 1.92
N VAL A 67 -13.45 -7.88 3.10
CA VAL A 67 -14.10 -8.96 3.87
C VAL A 67 -15.15 -9.66 3.04
N ALA A 68 -16.04 -8.90 2.42
CA ALA A 68 -17.09 -9.45 1.55
C ALA A 68 -16.52 -10.18 0.32
N ARG A 69 -15.53 -9.59 -0.34
CA ARG A 69 -14.91 -10.13 -1.57
C ARG A 69 -14.15 -11.43 -1.32
N TYR A 70 -13.35 -11.48 -0.24
CA TYR A 70 -12.46 -12.60 0.03
C TYR A 70 -13.03 -13.61 1.02
N GLY A 71 -14.19 -13.32 1.60
CA GLY A 71 -14.86 -14.18 2.58
C GLY A 71 -14.05 -14.34 3.86
N ILE A 72 -13.47 -13.23 4.35
CA ILE A 72 -12.68 -13.19 5.58
C ILE A 72 -13.63 -13.43 6.77
N LYS A 73 -13.20 -14.28 7.71
CA LYS A 73 -14.01 -14.71 8.86
C LYS A 73 -13.19 -14.75 10.15
N PRO A 74 -13.83 -14.82 11.31
CA PRO A 74 -13.12 -15.00 12.58
C PRO A 74 -12.15 -16.20 12.54
N GLY A 75 -10.95 -16.00 13.07
CA GLY A 75 -9.85 -16.98 13.07
C GLY A 75 -8.97 -16.93 11.82
N ASP A 76 -9.35 -16.23 10.76
CA ASP A 76 -8.45 -16.00 9.63
C ASP A 76 -7.30 -15.06 10.02
N ARG A 77 -6.12 -15.27 9.42
CA ARG A 77 -4.93 -14.43 9.61
C ARG A 77 -4.70 -13.54 8.40
N ILE A 78 -4.61 -12.23 8.65
CA ILE A 78 -4.39 -11.19 7.63
C ILE A 78 -2.99 -10.62 7.78
N LEU A 79 -2.27 -10.47 6.65
CA LEU A 79 -1.03 -9.70 6.57
C LEU A 79 -1.25 -8.44 5.73
N ASP A 80 -0.83 -7.28 6.26
CA ASP A 80 -0.73 -6.03 5.50
C ASP A 80 0.76 -5.69 5.27
N VAL A 81 1.16 -5.66 4.00
CA VAL A 81 2.54 -5.40 3.56
C VAL A 81 2.67 -3.94 3.12
N GLY A 82 3.39 -3.15 3.91
CA GLY A 82 3.39 -1.69 3.80
C GLY A 82 2.24 -1.09 4.61
N ALA A 83 2.03 -1.61 5.83
CA ALA A 83 0.87 -1.31 6.67
C ALA A 83 0.82 0.14 7.19
N GLY A 84 1.92 0.90 7.06
CA GLY A 84 2.02 2.25 7.60
C GLY A 84 1.70 2.28 9.09
N LYS A 85 0.73 3.12 9.48
CA LYS A 85 0.28 3.22 10.88
C LYS A 85 -0.81 2.20 11.27
N GLY A 86 -1.06 1.18 10.46
CA GLY A 86 -1.96 0.06 10.76
C GLY A 86 -3.45 0.40 10.72
N PHE A 87 -3.86 1.46 10.02
CA PHE A 87 -5.26 1.90 10.01
C PHE A 87 -6.19 0.88 9.34
N LEU A 88 -5.76 0.28 8.23
CA LEU A 88 -6.53 -0.78 7.57
C LEU A 88 -6.61 -2.04 8.44
N LEU A 89 -5.52 -2.41 9.12
CA LEU A 89 -5.52 -3.54 10.06
C LEU A 89 -6.51 -3.35 11.20
N HIS A 90 -6.53 -2.15 11.79
CA HIS A 90 -7.53 -1.81 12.80
C HIS A 90 -8.95 -1.99 12.26
N ASP A 91 -9.22 -1.47 11.06
CA ASP A 91 -10.55 -1.57 10.47
C ASP A 91 -10.94 -3.02 10.11
N PHE A 92 -9.97 -3.91 9.82
CA PHE A 92 -10.25 -5.35 9.73
C PHE A 92 -10.66 -5.96 11.08
N THR A 93 -10.01 -5.60 12.18
CA THR A 93 -10.39 -6.11 13.52
C THR A 93 -11.78 -5.67 13.92
N GLU A 94 -12.18 -4.46 13.52
CA GLU A 94 -13.53 -3.93 13.75
C GLU A 94 -14.58 -4.55 12.82
N ALA A 95 -14.19 -4.89 11.58
CA ALA A 95 -15.08 -5.50 10.60
C ALA A 95 -15.35 -6.97 10.91
N VAL A 96 -14.35 -7.70 11.41
CA VAL A 96 -14.42 -9.14 11.71
C VAL A 96 -13.83 -9.40 13.09
N PRO A 97 -14.62 -9.27 14.17
CA PRO A 97 -14.15 -9.62 15.52
C PRO A 97 -13.61 -11.06 15.57
N GLY A 98 -12.39 -11.21 16.08
CA GLY A 98 -11.70 -12.50 16.15
C GLY A 98 -10.80 -12.83 14.94
N VAL A 99 -10.62 -11.90 13.99
CA VAL A 99 -9.56 -12.02 12.98
C VAL A 99 -8.19 -11.74 13.60
N GLU A 100 -7.16 -12.43 13.15
CA GLU A 100 -5.78 -12.16 13.52
C GLU A 100 -5.12 -11.26 12.48
N VAL A 101 -4.54 -10.14 12.91
CA VAL A 101 -3.88 -9.20 12.00
C VAL A 101 -2.39 -9.08 12.29
N VAL A 102 -1.60 -8.96 11.23
CA VAL A 102 -0.16 -8.69 11.30
C VAL A 102 0.16 -7.61 10.26
N GLY A 103 1.00 -6.65 10.63
CA GLY A 103 1.50 -5.61 9.73
C GLY A 103 3.01 -5.62 9.61
N ILE A 104 3.51 -5.32 8.42
CA ILE A 104 4.92 -5.07 8.20
C ILE A 104 5.09 -3.76 7.44
N ASP A 105 6.00 -2.91 7.90
CA ASP A 105 6.35 -1.67 7.21
C ASP A 105 7.85 -1.40 7.33
N ILE A 106 8.44 -0.74 6.33
CA ILE A 106 9.85 -0.34 6.37
C ILE A 106 10.09 0.85 7.32
N SER A 107 9.05 1.62 7.60
CA SER A 107 9.10 2.83 8.42
C SER A 107 9.06 2.51 9.91
N GLU A 108 10.18 2.65 10.59
CA GLU A 108 10.23 2.59 12.07
C GLU A 108 9.30 3.63 12.70
N TYR A 109 9.20 4.82 12.09
CA TYR A 109 8.32 5.88 12.56
C TYR A 109 6.85 5.44 12.49
N ALA A 110 6.40 4.92 11.34
CA ALA A 110 5.01 4.50 11.17
C ALA A 110 4.62 3.39 12.15
N VAL A 111 5.48 2.39 12.34
CA VAL A 111 5.26 1.29 13.28
C VAL A 111 5.19 1.81 14.72
N ARG A 112 6.10 2.70 15.12
CA ARG A 112 6.08 3.30 16.47
C ARG A 112 4.83 4.15 16.71
N GLU A 113 4.41 4.93 15.70
CA GLU A 113 3.25 5.82 15.78
C GLU A 113 1.95 5.15 15.27
N ALA A 114 1.97 3.83 15.17
CA ALA A 114 0.80 3.06 14.75
C ALA A 114 -0.38 3.22 15.72
N LYS A 115 -1.57 2.99 15.21
CA LYS A 115 -2.80 3.02 15.99
C LYS A 115 -2.69 2.04 17.17
N VAL A 116 -2.97 2.53 18.37
CA VAL A 116 -2.64 1.85 19.64
C VAL A 116 -3.25 0.44 19.74
N GLU A 117 -4.44 0.23 19.16
CA GLU A 117 -5.17 -1.05 19.21
C GLU A 117 -4.51 -2.16 18.40
N VAL A 118 -3.64 -1.81 17.44
CA VAL A 118 -2.95 -2.77 16.57
C VAL A 118 -1.42 -2.59 16.56
N ARG A 119 -0.88 -1.67 17.34
CA ARG A 119 0.56 -1.36 17.34
C ARG A 119 1.43 -2.58 17.65
N ASP A 120 1.01 -3.41 18.58
CA ASP A 120 1.70 -4.66 18.96
C ASP A 120 1.63 -5.75 17.88
N LYS A 121 0.83 -5.55 16.86
CA LYS A 121 0.69 -6.43 15.68
C LYS A 121 1.56 -5.98 14.50
N LEU A 122 2.22 -4.82 14.60
CA LEU A 122 3.08 -4.30 13.55
C LEU A 122 4.56 -4.53 13.88
N GLN A 123 5.34 -4.80 12.85
CA GLN A 123 6.78 -4.91 12.96
C GLN A 123 7.49 -4.19 11.82
N VAL A 124 8.69 -3.71 12.10
CA VAL A 124 9.56 -3.14 11.05
C VAL A 124 10.12 -4.26 10.19
N GLY A 125 10.03 -4.11 8.86
CA GLY A 125 10.58 -5.11 7.96
C GLY A 125 10.46 -4.70 6.50
N ASN A 126 11.08 -5.51 5.64
CA ASN A 126 11.16 -5.26 4.20
C ASN A 126 10.31 -6.27 3.42
N ALA A 127 9.44 -5.76 2.55
CA ALA A 127 8.53 -6.56 1.73
C ALA A 127 9.25 -7.59 0.83
N ARG A 128 10.48 -7.31 0.40
CA ARG A 128 11.27 -8.22 -0.46
C ARG A 128 11.65 -9.55 0.21
N LYS A 129 11.55 -9.62 1.54
CA LYS A 129 11.84 -10.82 2.34
C LYS A 129 11.00 -10.78 3.61
N LEU A 130 9.84 -11.40 3.56
CA LEU A 130 8.92 -11.45 4.68
C LEU A 130 9.39 -12.49 5.72
N PRO A 131 9.45 -12.13 7.02
CA PRO A 131 9.94 -13.01 8.08
C PRO A 131 8.88 -14.04 8.53
N PHE A 132 8.12 -14.57 7.59
CA PHE A 132 7.05 -15.52 7.85
C PHE A 132 7.27 -16.82 7.04
N PRO A 133 6.88 -17.98 7.58
CA PRO A 133 6.86 -19.23 6.82
C PRO A 133 5.94 -19.15 5.61
N ASP A 134 6.11 -20.10 4.68
CA ASP A 134 5.16 -20.29 3.58
C ASP A 134 3.76 -20.58 4.13
N ASP A 135 2.73 -20.18 3.38
CA ASP A 135 1.34 -20.50 3.71
C ASP A 135 0.88 -20.06 5.12
N SER A 136 1.38 -18.91 5.61
CA SER A 136 1.14 -18.42 6.97
C SER A 136 -0.15 -17.60 7.12
N PHE A 137 -0.71 -17.06 6.04
CA PHE A 137 -1.83 -16.12 6.07
C PHE A 137 -2.98 -16.56 5.16
N ASP A 138 -4.21 -16.28 5.59
CA ASP A 138 -5.43 -16.54 4.83
C ASP A 138 -5.72 -15.45 3.80
N PHE A 139 -5.31 -14.23 4.11
CA PHE A 139 -5.41 -13.08 3.22
C PHE A 139 -4.17 -12.20 3.37
N VAL A 140 -3.63 -11.72 2.23
CA VAL A 140 -2.50 -10.79 2.20
C VAL A 140 -2.88 -9.57 1.39
N VAL A 141 -2.65 -8.39 1.94
CA VAL A 141 -2.93 -7.12 1.26
C VAL A 141 -1.69 -6.24 1.23
N SER A 142 -1.55 -5.47 0.15
CA SER A 142 -0.58 -4.38 0.05
C SER A 142 -1.20 -3.23 -0.71
N ILE A 143 -1.36 -2.08 -0.06
CA ILE A 143 -1.96 -0.90 -0.67
C ILE A 143 -0.95 0.24 -0.69
N ASN A 144 -0.71 0.76 -1.89
CA ASN A 144 0.09 1.96 -2.11
C ASN A 144 1.53 1.89 -1.56
N ALA A 145 2.12 0.69 -1.56
CA ALA A 145 3.46 0.46 -1.03
C ALA A 145 4.46 -0.02 -2.10
N LEU A 146 4.10 -1.02 -2.90
CA LEU A 146 5.07 -1.74 -3.73
C LEU A 146 5.65 -0.92 -4.90
N HIS A 147 4.93 0.07 -5.43
CA HIS A 147 5.47 0.96 -6.47
C HIS A 147 6.66 1.81 -6.00
N ASN A 148 6.92 1.85 -4.69
CA ASN A 148 8.10 2.53 -4.11
C ASN A 148 9.37 1.68 -4.15
N LEU A 149 9.29 0.43 -4.60
CA LEU A 149 10.42 -0.48 -4.67
C LEU A 149 11.11 -0.40 -6.04
N TYR A 150 12.43 -0.59 -6.05
CA TYR A 150 13.16 -0.86 -7.27
C TYR A 150 12.79 -2.22 -7.84
N LEU A 151 12.89 -2.39 -9.14
CA LEU A 151 12.38 -3.55 -9.86
C LEU A 151 12.79 -4.92 -9.29
N PRO A 152 14.07 -5.18 -8.89
CA PRO A 152 14.44 -6.46 -8.28
C PRO A 152 13.74 -6.72 -6.94
N ASP A 153 13.62 -5.68 -6.10
CA ASP A 153 12.94 -5.78 -4.80
C ASP A 153 11.42 -5.90 -4.96
N LEU A 154 10.86 -5.23 -5.98
CA LEU A 154 9.45 -5.33 -6.34
C LEU A 154 9.07 -6.76 -6.74
N PHE A 155 9.87 -7.41 -7.60
CA PHE A 155 9.69 -8.82 -7.96
C PHE A 155 9.71 -9.71 -6.73
N GLY A 156 10.72 -9.55 -5.87
CA GLY A 156 10.82 -10.29 -4.61
C GLY A 156 9.60 -10.08 -3.72
N ALA A 157 9.13 -8.85 -3.56
CA ALA A 157 7.97 -8.53 -2.72
C ALA A 157 6.67 -9.18 -3.23
N VAL A 158 6.42 -9.15 -4.55
CA VAL A 158 5.25 -9.81 -5.14
C VAL A 158 5.30 -11.33 -4.93
N GLN A 159 6.47 -11.95 -5.11
CA GLN A 159 6.67 -13.38 -4.88
C GLN A 159 6.50 -13.75 -3.39
N GLU A 160 7.00 -12.93 -2.48
CA GLU A 160 6.84 -13.13 -1.04
C GLU A 160 5.38 -13.03 -0.59
N ILE A 161 4.61 -12.06 -1.11
CA ILE A 161 3.17 -11.97 -0.86
C ILE A 161 2.46 -13.27 -1.28
N ASP A 162 2.79 -13.81 -2.44
CA ASP A 162 2.19 -15.05 -2.93
C ASP A 162 2.66 -16.27 -2.10
N ARG A 163 3.94 -16.32 -1.70
CA ARG A 163 4.52 -17.39 -0.89
C ARG A 163 3.86 -17.52 0.48
N VAL A 164 3.66 -16.41 1.18
CA VAL A 164 3.09 -16.44 2.53
C VAL A 164 1.57 -16.59 2.55
N CYS A 165 0.90 -16.45 1.40
CA CYS A 165 -0.56 -16.56 1.27
C CYS A 165 -1.00 -17.99 0.94
N ARG A 166 -1.53 -18.73 1.92
CA ARG A 166 -1.97 -20.13 1.76
C ARG A 166 -3.17 -20.33 0.85
N THR A 167 -4.01 -19.32 0.72
CA THR A 167 -5.29 -19.43 -0.01
C THR A 167 -5.22 -18.92 -1.45
N GLY A 168 -4.13 -18.18 -1.80
CA GLY A 168 -4.07 -17.38 -3.02
C GLY A 168 -4.98 -16.15 -3.00
N LYS A 169 -5.65 -15.85 -1.88
CA LYS A 169 -6.46 -14.64 -1.69
C LYS A 169 -5.56 -13.51 -1.24
N SER A 170 -5.08 -12.72 -2.18
CA SER A 170 -4.29 -11.53 -1.90
C SER A 170 -4.69 -10.37 -2.81
N HIS A 171 -4.38 -9.15 -2.40
CA HIS A 171 -4.69 -7.97 -3.16
C HIS A 171 -3.52 -6.98 -3.13
N ILE A 172 -3.09 -6.53 -4.29
CA ILE A 172 -2.05 -5.51 -4.45
C ILE A 172 -2.65 -4.29 -5.14
N THR A 173 -2.61 -3.12 -4.48
CA THR A 173 -2.93 -1.85 -5.12
C THR A 173 -1.66 -1.04 -5.35
N VAL A 174 -1.46 -0.58 -6.58
CA VAL A 174 -0.31 0.23 -6.99
C VAL A 174 -0.75 1.45 -7.79
N GLU A 175 0.14 2.42 -7.91
CA GLU A 175 -0.05 3.56 -8.79
C GLU A 175 0.27 3.17 -10.23
N ALA A 176 -0.53 3.67 -11.17
CA ALA A 176 -0.36 3.44 -12.61
C ALA A 176 -0.79 4.67 -13.41
N TYR A 177 -0.50 4.67 -14.70
CA TYR A 177 -0.96 5.69 -15.66
C TYR A 177 -1.44 5.03 -16.94
N ARG A 178 -2.49 5.60 -17.57
CA ARG A 178 -3.12 5.10 -18.78
C ARG A 178 -2.73 5.91 -20.04
N ASN A 179 -2.18 7.10 -19.82
CA ASN A 179 -1.82 8.04 -20.89
C ASN A 179 -0.73 9.02 -20.39
N GLU A 180 -0.14 9.77 -21.31
CA GLU A 180 0.97 10.68 -21.01
C GLU A 180 0.57 11.81 -20.03
N ARG A 181 -0.68 12.24 -19.99
CA ARG A 181 -1.14 13.24 -19.03
C ARG A 181 -1.08 12.68 -17.59
N GLU A 182 -1.63 11.50 -17.39
CA GLU A 182 -1.59 10.83 -16.08
C GLU A 182 -0.16 10.48 -15.65
N LYS A 183 0.70 10.08 -16.59
CA LYS A 183 2.11 9.84 -16.33
C LYS A 183 2.81 11.09 -15.79
N VAL A 184 2.62 12.23 -16.45
CA VAL A 184 3.20 13.51 -16.03
C VAL A 184 2.65 13.93 -14.67
N ASN A 185 1.34 13.80 -14.44
CA ASN A 185 0.72 14.10 -13.16
C ASN A 185 1.29 13.22 -12.03
N LEU A 186 1.42 11.91 -12.27
CA LEU A 186 2.02 10.96 -11.34
C LEU A 186 3.49 11.34 -11.04
N MET A 187 4.27 11.66 -12.07
CA MET A 187 5.66 12.11 -11.91
C MET A 187 5.77 13.42 -11.13
N TYR A 188 4.84 14.35 -11.29
CA TYR A 188 4.82 15.59 -10.51
C TYR A 188 4.41 15.37 -9.06
N TRP A 189 3.48 14.45 -8.83
CA TRP A 189 2.95 14.19 -7.50
C TRP A 189 3.89 13.37 -6.63
N GLN A 190 4.41 12.26 -7.17
CA GLN A 190 5.12 11.26 -6.38
C GLN A 190 6.54 11.67 -6.00
N LEU A 191 6.88 11.42 -4.74
CA LEU A 191 8.21 11.64 -4.16
C LEU A 191 8.98 10.33 -3.98
N THR A 192 8.30 9.23 -3.74
CA THR A 192 8.89 7.94 -3.34
C THR A 192 8.77 6.86 -4.40
N CYS A 193 7.89 7.04 -5.41
CA CYS A 193 7.65 6.06 -6.47
C CYS A 193 8.90 5.77 -7.29
N ARG A 194 9.18 4.48 -7.53
CA ARG A 194 10.27 3.94 -8.33
C ARG A 194 9.78 3.19 -9.57
N ALA A 195 8.58 2.65 -9.51
CA ALA A 195 7.95 1.86 -10.55
C ALA A 195 6.80 2.63 -11.20
N PHE A 196 7.10 3.30 -12.33
CA PHE A 196 6.15 4.07 -13.13
C PHE A 196 5.72 3.19 -14.31
N HIS A 197 4.61 2.46 -14.16
CA HIS A 197 4.14 1.48 -15.14
C HIS A 197 2.69 1.71 -15.55
N THR A 198 2.36 1.28 -16.77
CA THR A 198 0.96 1.19 -17.22
C THR A 198 0.27 -0.02 -16.57
N PRO A 199 -1.08 -0.11 -16.60
CA PRO A 199 -1.79 -1.30 -16.14
C PRO A 199 -1.30 -2.60 -16.81
N GLU A 200 -0.99 -2.55 -18.11
CA GLU A 200 -0.51 -3.70 -18.89
C GLU A 200 0.89 -4.14 -18.44
N GLU A 201 1.78 -3.19 -18.15
CA GLU A 201 3.13 -3.48 -17.64
C GLU A 201 3.06 -4.07 -16.23
N TRP A 202 2.17 -3.57 -15.36
CA TRP A 202 1.91 -4.15 -14.04
C TRP A 202 1.37 -5.58 -14.14
N GLN A 203 0.38 -5.82 -15.02
CA GLN A 203 -0.19 -7.16 -15.23
C GLN A 203 0.87 -8.12 -15.76
N TRP A 204 1.73 -7.67 -16.70
CA TRP A 204 2.85 -8.46 -17.17
C TRP A 204 3.81 -8.82 -16.00
N LEU A 205 4.18 -7.85 -15.18
CA LEU A 205 5.03 -8.06 -14.01
C LEU A 205 4.41 -9.09 -13.04
N PHE A 206 3.14 -8.95 -12.70
CA PHE A 206 2.43 -9.92 -11.86
C PHE A 206 2.45 -11.33 -12.47
N SER A 207 2.29 -11.44 -13.78
CA SER A 207 2.36 -12.73 -14.48
C SER A 207 3.77 -13.34 -14.41
N GLN A 208 4.83 -12.54 -14.56
CA GLN A 208 6.22 -13.00 -14.43
C GLN A 208 6.53 -13.47 -12.99
N CYS A 209 5.94 -12.84 -11.98
CA CYS A 209 6.03 -13.27 -10.59
C CYS A 209 5.16 -14.49 -10.27
N ARG A 210 4.32 -14.98 -11.18
CA ARG A 210 3.30 -16.01 -10.97
C ARG A 210 2.33 -15.67 -9.83
N TYR A 211 2.06 -14.37 -9.66
CA TYR A 211 1.16 -13.88 -8.65
C TYR A 211 -0.27 -14.38 -8.89
N ARG A 212 -0.92 -14.91 -7.86
CA ARG A 212 -2.27 -15.54 -7.96
C ARG A 212 -3.39 -14.67 -7.45
N GLY A 213 -3.08 -13.55 -6.80
CA GLY A 213 -4.06 -12.65 -6.21
C GLY A 213 -4.72 -11.69 -7.19
N ASP A 214 -5.55 -10.81 -6.65
CA ASP A 214 -6.19 -9.72 -7.38
C ASP A 214 -5.35 -8.43 -7.25
N TRP A 215 -5.61 -7.43 -8.10
CA TRP A 215 -4.91 -6.14 -8.08
C TRP A 215 -5.85 -4.98 -8.32
N GLY A 216 -5.36 -3.79 -8.05
CA GLY A 216 -6.04 -2.53 -8.37
C GLY A 216 -5.05 -1.41 -8.66
N PHE A 217 -5.53 -0.33 -9.26
CA PHE A 217 -4.70 0.79 -9.66
C PHE A 217 -5.21 2.11 -9.08
N ILE A 218 -4.27 3.03 -8.84
CA ILE A 218 -4.54 4.44 -8.52
C ILE A 218 -4.05 5.28 -9.68
N PHE A 219 -4.94 6.11 -10.23
CA PHE A 219 -4.62 7.01 -11.34
C PHE A 219 -4.61 8.48 -10.89
N PHE A 220 -3.85 9.31 -11.58
CA PHE A 220 -3.67 10.74 -11.32
C PHE A 220 -4.23 11.58 -12.48
N GLU A 221 -5.52 11.78 -12.48
CA GLU A 221 -6.27 12.50 -13.52
C GLU A 221 -6.09 14.02 -13.43
#